data_83a97f5a5e9129d39e5bfbe3f4a712dd
#
_entry.id   83a97f5a5e9129d39e5bfbe3f4a712dd
#
_cell.length_a   1.000
_cell.length_b   1.000
_cell.length_c   1.000
_cell.angle_alpha   90.00
_cell.angle_beta   90.00
_cell.angle_gamma   90.00
#
_symmetry.space_group_name_H-M   'P 1'
#
loop_
_entity.id
_entity.type
_entity.pdbx_description
1 polymer ?
#
loop_
_entity_poly.entity_id
_entity_poly.type
_entity_poly.pdbx_seq_one_letter_code
_entity_poly.pdbx_strand_id
1 'polypeptide(L)'
;MTSYRLTEDYCNNIIRVFSEEETMESYVSNDRAYKRFIITNHLNRENKYQWLWNDINNIIKQNLGKEYFLTLWIIVLKYSKDDYFSTHKDRVKQDDDRCMSGGIELSHKNNFEGANYTVKNVPVEFERGKLLTHKLTDSHEITKLENGTRWSLHFGINKEKNTL
;
A
#
# COMPACT_ATOMS: atom_id res chain seq x y z
N MET A 1 -22.14 8.52 -3.11
CA MET A 1 -21.18 7.87 -4.03
C MET A 1 -20.64 6.61 -3.39
N THR A 2 -20.88 5.46 -4.00
CA THR A 2 -20.24 4.19 -3.59
C THR A 2 -18.77 4.26 -3.95
N SER A 3 -17.89 4.29 -2.94
CA SER A 3 -16.45 4.17 -3.20
C SER A 3 -16.14 2.76 -3.67
N TYR A 4 -15.46 2.64 -4.78
CA TYR A 4 -14.96 1.35 -5.27
C TYR A 4 -13.86 0.83 -4.37
N ARG A 5 -13.98 -0.43 -3.94
CA ARG A 5 -13.00 -1.09 -3.07
C ARG A 5 -12.83 -2.56 -3.41
N LEU A 6 -11.75 -3.15 -2.96
CA LEU A 6 -11.56 -4.59 -3.02
C LEU A 6 -12.57 -5.30 -2.10
N THR A 7 -13.13 -6.40 -2.55
CA THR A 7 -13.99 -7.24 -1.72
C THR A 7 -13.19 -7.96 -0.63
N GLU A 8 -13.84 -8.45 0.40
CA GLU A 8 -13.19 -9.25 1.44
C GLU A 8 -12.52 -10.49 0.87
N ASP A 9 -13.18 -11.21 -0.04
CA ASP A 9 -12.63 -12.39 -0.69
C ASP A 9 -11.38 -12.05 -1.51
N TYR A 10 -11.37 -10.90 -2.18
CA TYR A 10 -10.21 -10.44 -2.93
C TYR A 10 -9.04 -10.12 -1.99
N CYS A 11 -9.28 -9.42 -0.88
CA CYS A 11 -8.26 -9.16 0.13
C CYS A 11 -7.69 -10.47 0.71
N ASN A 12 -8.55 -11.43 1.04
CA ASN A 12 -8.14 -12.74 1.51
C ASN A 12 -7.28 -13.48 0.48
N ASN A 13 -7.64 -13.40 -0.80
CA ASN A 13 -6.86 -14.01 -1.87
C ASN A 13 -5.46 -13.41 -1.99
N ILE A 14 -5.33 -12.08 -1.90
CA ILE A 14 -4.00 -11.43 -1.90
C ILE A 14 -3.17 -11.93 -0.71
N ILE A 15 -3.73 -11.94 0.49
CA ILE A 15 -3.03 -12.41 1.69
C ILE A 15 -2.57 -13.86 1.50
N ARG A 16 -3.43 -14.73 0.99
CA ARG A 16 -3.09 -16.14 0.74
C ARG A 16 -1.93 -16.26 -0.25
N VAL A 17 -2.01 -15.57 -1.39
CA VAL A 17 -0.98 -15.61 -2.43
C VAL A 17 0.38 -15.20 -1.88
N PHE A 18 0.44 -14.09 -1.14
CA PHE A 18 1.71 -13.58 -0.61
C PHE A 18 2.16 -14.24 0.68
N SER A 19 1.28 -14.89 1.44
CA SER A 19 1.69 -15.72 2.57
C SER A 19 2.45 -16.98 2.14
N GLU A 20 2.21 -17.45 0.93
CA GLU A 20 2.91 -18.58 0.30
C GLU A 20 4.17 -18.14 -0.49
N GLU A 21 4.41 -16.82 -0.62
CA GLU A 21 5.54 -16.29 -1.36
C GLU A 21 6.83 -16.36 -0.53
N GLU A 22 7.75 -17.22 -0.95
CA GLU A 22 9.01 -17.46 -0.25
C GLU A 22 10.00 -16.29 -0.35
N THR A 23 9.79 -15.39 -1.32
CA THR A 23 10.71 -14.27 -1.61
C THR A 23 10.36 -12.98 -0.88
N MET A 24 9.47 -13.00 0.12
CA MET A 24 9.23 -11.84 0.97
C MET A 24 10.49 -11.46 1.76
N GLU A 25 10.96 -10.23 1.57
CA GLU A 25 12.16 -9.72 2.21
C GLU A 25 11.86 -9.10 3.58
N SER A 26 12.65 -9.46 4.59
CA SER A 26 12.71 -8.69 5.83
C SER A 26 13.44 -7.37 5.58
N TYR A 27 12.81 -6.27 5.93
CA TYR A 27 13.40 -4.95 5.88
C TYR A 27 13.44 -4.35 7.28
N VAL A 28 14.65 -4.24 7.83
CA VAL A 28 14.90 -3.73 9.18
C VAL A 28 15.93 -2.61 9.11
N SER A 29 15.60 -1.46 9.66
CA SER A 29 16.49 -0.33 9.84
C SER A 29 16.14 0.40 11.15
N ASN A 30 16.81 1.51 11.46
CA ASN A 30 16.56 2.25 12.70
C ASN A 30 15.16 2.87 12.79
N ASP A 31 14.46 3.02 11.67
CA ASP A 31 13.18 3.70 11.58
C ASP A 31 12.01 2.79 11.18
N ARG A 32 12.28 1.52 10.85
CA ARG A 32 11.26 0.59 10.38
C ARG A 32 11.65 -0.87 10.50
N ALA A 33 10.64 -1.71 10.68
CA ALA A 33 10.75 -3.16 10.60
C ALA A 33 9.45 -3.73 10.02
N TYR A 34 9.55 -4.51 8.95
CA TYR A 34 8.46 -5.24 8.31
C TYR A 34 8.99 -6.22 7.27
N LYS A 35 8.12 -7.09 6.76
CA LYS A 35 8.40 -7.85 5.53
C LYS A 35 7.72 -7.19 4.34
N ARG A 36 8.37 -7.27 3.18
CA ARG A 36 7.86 -6.68 1.94
C ARG A 36 8.08 -7.58 0.74
N PHE A 37 7.21 -7.43 -0.24
CA PHE A 37 7.38 -7.93 -1.60
C PHE A 37 7.12 -6.79 -2.59
N ILE A 38 8.06 -6.52 -3.48
CA ILE A 38 7.96 -5.43 -4.44
C ILE A 38 7.58 -6.00 -5.81
N ILE A 39 6.44 -5.54 -6.33
CA ILE A 39 5.97 -5.84 -7.69
C ILE A 39 6.31 -4.64 -8.55
N THR A 40 7.12 -4.83 -9.59
CA THR A 40 7.46 -3.77 -10.53
C THR A 40 6.97 -4.13 -11.94
N ASN A 41 6.49 -3.12 -12.67
CA ASN A 41 5.97 -3.31 -14.01
C ASN A 41 7.05 -3.77 -15.03
N HIS A 42 8.32 -3.45 -14.76
CA HIS A 42 9.43 -3.73 -15.68
C HIS A 42 10.13 -5.07 -15.46
N LEU A 43 10.01 -5.66 -14.26
CA LEU A 43 10.78 -6.85 -13.88
C LEU A 43 9.98 -8.15 -13.99
N ASN A 44 8.67 -8.08 -14.05
CA ASN A 44 7.82 -9.27 -14.18
C ASN A 44 7.63 -9.69 -15.64
N ARG A 45 8.68 -10.21 -16.26
CA ARG A 45 8.59 -10.84 -17.59
C ARG A 45 7.60 -12.01 -17.63
N GLU A 46 7.20 -12.53 -16.49
CA GLU A 46 6.27 -13.66 -16.36
C GLU A 46 4.83 -13.25 -16.09
N ASN A 47 4.51 -11.96 -16.01
CA ASN A 47 3.16 -11.43 -15.74
C ASN A 47 2.43 -12.06 -14.53
N LYS A 48 3.17 -12.67 -13.61
CA LYS A 48 2.60 -13.42 -12.46
C LYS A 48 1.64 -12.60 -11.61
N TYR A 49 1.88 -11.30 -11.47
CA TYR A 49 1.07 -10.38 -10.66
C TYR A 49 0.38 -9.28 -11.50
N GLN A 50 0.28 -9.46 -12.80
CA GLN A 50 -0.37 -8.48 -13.68
C GLN A 50 -1.85 -8.28 -13.31
N TRP A 51 -2.51 -9.33 -12.83
CA TRP A 51 -3.89 -9.26 -12.35
C TRP A 51 -4.05 -8.25 -11.20
N LEU A 52 -3.15 -8.27 -10.21
CA LEU A 52 -3.17 -7.33 -9.10
C LEU A 52 -2.87 -5.90 -9.56
N TRP A 53 -1.89 -5.74 -10.43
CA TRP A 53 -1.56 -4.46 -11.05
C TRP A 53 -2.77 -3.83 -11.73
N ASN A 54 -3.46 -4.59 -12.58
CA ASN A 54 -4.62 -4.11 -13.32
C ASN A 54 -5.76 -3.71 -12.39
N ASP A 55 -6.03 -4.51 -11.37
CA ASP A 55 -7.13 -4.25 -10.44
C ASP A 55 -6.86 -3.04 -9.55
N ILE A 56 -5.64 -2.87 -9.05
CA ILE A 56 -5.26 -1.67 -8.28
C ILE A 56 -5.33 -0.42 -9.17
N ASN A 57 -4.86 -0.49 -10.41
CA ASN A 57 -4.96 0.62 -11.34
C ASN A 57 -6.42 1.01 -11.63
N ASN A 58 -7.31 0.03 -11.75
CA ASN A 58 -8.74 0.27 -11.89
C ASN A 58 -9.35 0.93 -10.64
N ILE A 59 -9.01 0.47 -9.44
CA ILE A 59 -9.45 1.09 -8.18
C ILE A 59 -9.02 2.56 -8.11
N ILE A 60 -7.79 2.87 -8.49
CA ILE A 60 -7.30 4.26 -8.55
C ILE A 60 -8.16 5.09 -9.50
N LYS A 61 -8.38 4.63 -10.73
CA LYS A 61 -9.15 5.37 -11.74
C LYS A 61 -10.61 5.56 -11.35
N GLN A 62 -11.21 4.57 -10.73
CA GLN A 62 -12.63 4.63 -10.31
C GLN A 62 -12.85 5.57 -9.12
N ASN A 63 -11.86 5.70 -8.22
CA ASN A 63 -11.98 6.57 -7.05
C ASN A 63 -11.49 8.01 -7.30
N LEU A 64 -10.46 8.19 -8.11
CA LEU A 64 -9.80 9.49 -8.30
C LEU A 64 -10.07 10.14 -9.65
N GLY A 65 -10.38 9.35 -10.68
CA GLY A 65 -10.58 9.81 -12.04
C GLY A 65 -9.69 9.10 -13.06
N LYS A 66 -10.07 9.14 -14.32
CA LYS A 66 -9.40 8.42 -15.41
C LYS A 66 -7.96 8.87 -15.65
N GLU A 67 -7.65 10.12 -15.29
CA GLU A 67 -6.33 10.73 -15.40
C GLU A 67 -5.33 10.23 -14.36
N TYR A 68 -5.79 9.54 -13.33
CA TYR A 68 -4.91 8.96 -12.31
C TYR A 68 -4.56 7.52 -12.64
N PHE A 69 -3.33 7.14 -12.36
CA PHE A 69 -2.84 5.78 -12.65
C PHE A 69 -1.76 5.35 -11.66
N LEU A 70 -1.61 4.04 -11.56
CA LEU A 70 -0.59 3.39 -10.76
C LEU A 70 0.79 3.66 -11.35
N THR A 71 1.76 4.00 -10.50
CA THR A 71 3.16 4.16 -10.89
C THR A 71 3.87 2.81 -11.08
N LEU A 72 5.18 2.79 -11.06
CA LEU A 72 5.99 1.64 -11.45
C LEU A 72 6.01 0.47 -10.46
N TRP A 73 5.44 0.62 -9.24
CA TRP A 73 5.56 -0.40 -8.21
C TRP A 73 4.35 -0.50 -7.27
N ILE A 74 4.12 -1.70 -6.80
CA ILE A 74 3.26 -2.01 -5.65
C ILE A 74 4.14 -2.72 -4.63
N ILE A 75 4.05 -2.33 -3.38
CA ILE A 75 4.70 -3.01 -2.27
C ILE A 75 3.63 -3.72 -1.45
N VAL A 76 3.75 -5.04 -1.34
CA VAL A 76 2.97 -5.83 -0.39
C VAL A 76 3.73 -5.81 0.94
N LEU A 77 3.07 -5.37 1.99
CA LEU A 77 3.64 -5.20 3.33
C LEU A 77 3.02 -6.20 4.30
N LYS A 78 3.85 -6.83 5.10
CA LYS A 78 3.46 -7.68 6.21
C LYS A 78 4.11 -7.19 7.48
N TYR A 79 3.29 -6.82 8.46
CA TYR A 79 3.72 -6.47 9.81
C TYR A 79 3.43 -7.65 10.75
N SER A 80 4.43 -8.06 11.49
CA SER A 80 4.34 -9.04 12.58
C SER A 80 4.60 -8.35 13.91
N LYS A 81 4.52 -9.07 15.02
CA LYS A 81 4.74 -8.49 16.35
C LYS A 81 6.03 -7.68 16.40
N ASP A 82 5.95 -6.49 16.97
CA ASP A 82 7.01 -5.48 17.11
C ASP A 82 7.42 -4.76 15.82
N ASP A 83 6.85 -5.10 14.67
CA ASP A 83 7.07 -4.38 13.42
C ASP A 83 6.42 -3.00 13.45
N TYR A 84 7.05 -2.03 12.80
CA TYR A 84 6.62 -0.62 12.78
C TYR A 84 7.23 0.13 11.60
N PHE A 85 6.72 1.34 11.37
CA PHE A 85 7.34 2.32 10.50
C PHE A 85 7.18 3.70 11.14
N SER A 86 8.28 4.23 11.68
CA SER A 86 8.25 5.51 12.39
C SER A 86 7.89 6.67 11.47
N THR A 87 7.54 7.79 12.07
CA THR A 87 7.13 9.01 11.38
C THR A 87 8.12 9.40 10.30
N HIS A 88 7.64 9.52 9.06
CA HIS A 88 8.43 9.91 7.90
C HIS A 88 7.55 10.61 6.87
N LYS A 89 8.21 11.18 5.88
CA LYS A 89 7.60 11.65 4.62
C LYS A 89 8.10 10.76 3.49
N ASP A 90 7.28 10.57 2.47
CA ASP A 90 7.72 9.86 1.29
C ASP A 90 8.83 10.66 0.59
N ARG A 91 9.93 9.98 0.28
CA ARG A 91 11.04 10.60 -0.43
C ARG A 91 10.66 10.76 -1.90
N VAL A 92 10.60 12.01 -2.34
CA VAL A 92 10.47 12.34 -3.76
C VAL A 92 11.89 12.46 -4.32
N LYS A 93 12.27 11.56 -5.21
CA LYS A 93 13.47 11.73 -6.02
C LYS A 93 13.21 12.79 -7.09
N GLN A 94 14.27 13.41 -7.60
CA GLN A 94 14.17 14.48 -8.59
C GLN A 94 13.41 14.06 -9.87
N ASP A 95 13.42 12.75 -10.19
CA ASP A 95 12.73 12.15 -11.34
C ASP A 95 11.44 11.39 -10.94
N ASP A 96 10.92 11.65 -9.75
CA ASP A 96 9.73 10.97 -9.23
C ASP A 96 8.47 11.68 -9.73
N ASP A 97 7.78 11.05 -10.65
CA ASP A 97 6.54 11.57 -11.24
C ASP A 97 5.30 11.34 -10.35
N ARG A 98 5.46 10.76 -9.17
CA ARG A 98 4.33 10.53 -8.27
C ARG A 98 3.70 11.85 -7.84
N CYS A 99 2.38 11.93 -7.85
CA CYS A 99 1.65 13.06 -7.29
C CYS A 99 1.12 12.79 -5.88
N MET A 100 0.95 11.53 -5.50
CA MET A 100 0.53 11.11 -4.16
C MET A 100 0.92 9.67 -3.88
N SER A 101 0.86 9.28 -2.62
CA SER A 101 0.93 7.89 -2.18
C SER A 101 -0.45 7.31 -1.97
N GLY A 102 -0.58 6.03 -2.27
CA GLY A 102 -1.80 5.25 -2.03
C GLY A 102 -1.52 4.00 -1.21
N GLY A 103 -2.55 3.52 -0.55
CA GLY A 103 -2.51 2.28 0.19
C GLY A 103 -3.88 1.63 0.29
N ILE A 104 -3.88 0.33 0.52
CA ILE A 104 -5.09 -0.44 0.77
C ILE A 104 -4.82 -1.40 1.94
N GLU A 105 -5.67 -1.36 2.95
CA GLU A 105 -5.65 -2.32 4.05
C GLU A 105 -6.23 -3.65 3.60
N LEU A 106 -5.49 -4.73 3.77
CA LEU A 106 -5.91 -6.07 3.40
C LEU A 106 -6.42 -6.89 4.59
N SER A 107 -5.96 -6.57 5.81
CA SER A 107 -6.32 -7.30 7.01
C SER A 107 -7.65 -6.83 7.59
N HIS A 108 -8.39 -7.75 8.19
CA HIS A 108 -9.53 -7.40 9.00
C HIS A 108 -9.06 -6.73 10.31
N LYS A 109 -9.76 -5.68 10.74
CA LYS A 109 -9.43 -4.91 11.94
C LYS A 109 -9.29 -5.77 13.21
N ASN A 110 -10.03 -6.88 13.29
CA ASN A 110 -10.00 -7.80 14.42
C ASN A 110 -8.80 -8.76 14.41
N ASN A 111 -7.98 -8.77 13.35
CA ASN A 111 -6.87 -9.71 13.21
C ASN A 111 -5.56 -9.18 13.78
N PHE A 112 -5.52 -7.94 14.24
CA PHE A 112 -4.32 -7.35 14.82
C PHE A 112 -4.65 -6.23 15.82
N GLU A 113 -3.70 -5.97 16.71
CA GLU A 113 -3.70 -4.86 17.67
C GLU A 113 -2.43 -4.02 17.47
N GLY A 114 -2.54 -2.73 17.71
CA GLY A 114 -1.47 -1.79 17.37
C GLY A 114 -1.42 -1.50 15.87
N ALA A 115 -0.23 -1.23 15.35
CA ALA A 115 0.00 -0.88 13.94
C ALA A 115 -0.98 0.21 13.44
N ASN A 116 -1.23 1.20 14.29
CA ASN A 116 -2.12 2.30 13.96
C ASN A 116 -1.47 3.21 12.93
N TYR A 117 -2.24 3.58 11.92
CA TYR A 117 -1.82 4.50 10.88
C TYR A 117 -2.21 5.93 11.25
N THR A 118 -1.23 6.83 11.21
CA THR A 118 -1.46 8.27 11.43
C THR A 118 -0.90 9.08 10.27
N VAL A 119 -1.60 10.13 9.91
CA VAL A 119 -1.14 11.14 8.95
C VAL A 119 -1.20 12.50 9.62
N LYS A 120 -0.08 13.24 9.63
CA LYS A 120 0.05 14.53 10.36
C LYS A 120 -0.35 14.41 11.82
N ASN A 121 0.03 13.32 12.48
CA ASN A 121 -0.32 12.98 13.86
C ASN A 121 -1.82 12.77 14.13
N VAL A 122 -2.63 12.62 13.07
CA VAL A 122 -4.06 12.33 13.20
C VAL A 122 -4.28 10.86 12.85
N PRO A 123 -4.92 10.07 13.74
CA PRO A 123 -5.28 8.70 13.43
C PRO A 123 -6.18 8.62 12.19
N VAL A 124 -5.85 7.72 11.29
CA VAL A 124 -6.66 7.43 10.11
C VAL A 124 -7.37 6.10 10.35
N GLU A 125 -8.69 6.16 10.37
CA GLU A 125 -9.48 4.94 10.31
C GLU A 125 -9.49 4.43 8.87
N PHE A 126 -9.09 3.20 8.69
CA PHE A 126 -9.16 2.55 7.39
C PHE A 126 -10.19 1.42 7.40
N GLU A 127 -10.91 1.34 6.31
CA GLU A 127 -11.79 0.23 6.00
C GLU A 127 -11.04 -0.75 5.10
N ARG A 128 -11.20 -2.03 5.37
CA ARG A 128 -10.59 -3.09 4.57
C ARG A 128 -10.94 -2.96 3.09
N GLY A 129 -9.95 -3.02 2.23
CA GLY A 129 -10.09 -2.96 0.77
C GLY A 129 -10.29 -1.55 0.18
N LYS A 130 -10.40 -0.52 1.02
CA LYS A 130 -10.62 0.86 0.58
C LYS A 130 -9.31 1.55 0.23
N LEU A 131 -9.31 2.30 -0.86
CA LEU A 131 -8.18 3.16 -1.22
C LEU A 131 -8.04 4.32 -0.23
N LEU A 132 -6.85 4.46 0.33
CA LEU A 132 -6.42 5.63 1.10
C LEU A 132 -5.32 6.34 0.34
N THR A 133 -5.34 7.66 0.37
CA THR A 133 -4.30 8.49 -0.26
C THR A 133 -3.80 9.55 0.70
N HIS A 134 -2.52 9.92 0.55
CA HIS A 134 -1.94 11.08 1.23
C HIS A 134 -0.92 11.77 0.32
N LYS A 135 -0.63 13.02 0.62
CA LYS A 135 0.39 13.77 -0.12
C LYS A 135 1.77 13.21 0.22
N LEU A 136 2.69 13.25 -0.75
CA LEU A 136 4.08 12.82 -0.54
C LEU A 136 4.79 13.61 0.57
N THR A 137 4.35 14.84 0.81
CA THR A 137 4.90 15.74 1.83
C THR A 137 4.26 15.56 3.22
N ASP A 138 3.17 14.80 3.33
CA ASP A 138 2.52 14.55 4.61
C ASP A 138 3.35 13.55 5.44
N SER A 139 3.60 13.92 6.69
CA SER A 139 4.21 12.99 7.63
C SER A 139 3.21 11.90 8.01
N HIS A 140 3.65 10.68 8.06
CA HIS A 140 2.83 9.53 8.40
C HIS A 140 3.65 8.44 9.09
N GLU A 141 2.98 7.55 9.80
CA GLU A 141 3.61 6.44 10.51
C GLU A 141 2.68 5.25 10.65
N ILE A 142 3.27 4.11 10.93
CA ILE A 142 2.60 2.91 11.45
C ILE A 142 3.21 2.63 12.83
N THR A 143 2.41 2.72 13.87
CA THR A 143 2.85 2.40 15.22
C THR A 143 3.19 0.92 15.34
N LYS A 144 3.91 0.56 16.40
CA LYS A 144 4.32 -0.83 16.63
C LYS A 144 3.10 -1.77 16.67
N LEU A 145 3.18 -2.89 15.95
CA LEU A 145 2.19 -3.96 16.03
C LEU A 145 2.38 -4.72 17.34
N GLU A 146 1.33 -4.80 18.13
CA GLU A 146 1.34 -5.42 19.46
C GLU A 146 0.96 -6.90 19.40
N ASN A 147 -0.01 -7.24 18.57
CA ASN A 147 -0.50 -8.61 18.44
C ASN A 147 -1.08 -8.86 17.04
N GLY A 148 -1.04 -10.11 16.59
CA GLY A 148 -1.59 -10.54 15.31
C GLY A 148 -0.66 -10.27 14.12
N THR A 149 -1.25 -10.15 12.94
CA THR A 149 -0.54 -9.86 11.67
C THR A 149 -1.35 -8.88 10.84
N ARG A 150 -0.69 -7.85 10.33
CA ARG A 150 -1.29 -6.86 9.44
C ARG A 150 -0.69 -6.95 8.04
N TRP A 151 -1.56 -7.03 7.04
CA TRP A 151 -1.20 -6.98 5.63
C TRP A 151 -1.79 -5.74 4.97
N SER A 152 -0.99 -5.07 4.16
CA SER A 152 -1.41 -3.90 3.40
C SER A 152 -0.68 -3.79 2.06
N LEU A 153 -1.25 -3.00 1.16
CA LEU A 153 -0.60 -2.57 -0.08
C LEU A 153 -0.18 -1.12 0.05
N HIS A 154 0.99 -0.81 -0.51
CA HIS A 154 1.48 0.55 -0.66
C HIS A 154 1.96 0.76 -2.10
N PHE A 155 1.64 1.89 -2.69
CA PHE A 155 1.98 2.20 -4.08
C PHE A 155 2.00 3.71 -4.33
N GLY A 156 2.65 4.08 -5.41
CA GLY A 156 2.61 5.45 -5.90
C GLY A 156 1.48 5.67 -6.90
N ILE A 157 0.94 6.87 -6.91
CA ILE A 157 -0.09 7.32 -7.87
C ILE A 157 0.45 8.51 -8.63
N ASN A 158 0.23 8.51 -9.94
CA ASN A 158 0.56 9.61 -10.82
C ASN A 158 -0.70 10.16 -11.49
N LYS A 159 -0.57 11.31 -12.10
CA LYS A 159 -1.63 11.98 -12.85
C LYS A 159 -1.13 12.35 -14.23
N GLU A 160 -1.93 12.04 -15.26
CA GLU A 160 -1.63 12.49 -16.62
C GLU A 160 -1.55 14.02 -16.65
N LYS A 161 -0.47 14.53 -17.22
CA LYS A 161 -0.36 15.96 -17.47
C LYS A 161 -1.33 16.29 -18.61
N ASN A 162 -2.23 17.23 -18.38
CA ASN A 162 -3.02 17.79 -19.47
C ASN A 162 -2.05 18.42 -20.48
N THR A 163 -1.81 17.73 -21.58
CA THR A 163 -1.17 18.34 -22.75
C THR A 163 -2.20 19.26 -23.40
N LEU A 164 -2.09 20.55 -23.09
CA LEU A 164 -2.75 21.59 -23.89
C LEU A 164 -2.05 21.69 -25.24
#